data_ff04c84613fcb1bbfd7d4ca971ca3cfd
#
_entry.id   ff04c84613fcb1bbfd7d4ca971ca3cfd
#
_cell.length_a   1.000
_cell.length_b   1.000
_cell.length_c   1.000
_cell.angle_alpha   90.00
_cell.angle_beta   90.00
_cell.angle_gamma   90.00
#
_symmetry.space_group_name_H-M   'P 1'
#
loop_
_entity.id
_entity.type
_entity.pdbx_description
1 polymer ?
#
loop_
_entity_poly.entity_id
_entity_poly.type
_entity_poly.pdbx_seq_one_letter_code
_entity_poly.pdbx_strand_id
1 'polypeptide(L)'
;MAPSLAWAQARRMALVALFPGEEEDDQPAGQPFFDELRRRGWVEGTNIDYERLYGRGAREYMEGLARSAVSREPDLIYASTAAIALAVVKETDSVPVVFTSASDPVSSGLVSSLRRPARNATGAYQSAGDGLGRRVQLLRQVFPGATRVGLLLDRRATESARQRTLHEEALRAAPDMQLSVSEFTNFEAVAKLLANFRREGVQAVFLSPSVTLLGRRREVAETALRNKVALVAHRLEWAEAGAVFTYGPDVTDALRRSAAIADRVLRGAKPAETPVEQASRYELIVNNRSARALGVIVPAALLKTADRVIE
;
A
#
# COMPACT_ATOMS: atom_id res chain seq x y z
N MET A 1 -16.04 -29.15 51.59
CA MET A 1 -15.06 -28.32 50.88
C MET A 1 -15.28 -28.53 49.41
N ALA A 2 -15.81 -27.53 48.70
CA ALA A 2 -16.01 -27.58 47.25
C ALA A 2 -14.68 -27.13 46.59
N PRO A 3 -14.19 -27.81 45.53
CA PRO A 3 -13.01 -27.35 44.83
C PRO A 3 -13.35 -26.10 44.05
N SER A 4 -12.62 -24.99 44.33
CA SER A 4 -12.64 -23.81 43.52
C SER A 4 -12.07 -24.15 42.14
N LEU A 5 -12.92 -24.24 41.12
CA LEU A 5 -12.52 -24.21 39.73
C LEU A 5 -11.91 -22.83 39.46
N ALA A 6 -10.59 -22.72 39.60
CA ALA A 6 -9.84 -21.61 39.06
C ALA A 6 -9.95 -21.73 37.53
N TRP A 7 -10.79 -20.91 36.94
CA TRP A 7 -10.81 -20.69 35.49
C TRP A 7 -9.45 -20.09 35.12
N ALA A 8 -8.57 -20.90 34.55
CA ALA A 8 -7.37 -20.39 33.93
C ALA A 8 -7.84 -19.38 32.88
N GLN A 9 -7.59 -18.10 33.12
CA GLN A 9 -7.81 -17.06 32.11
C GLN A 9 -7.03 -17.48 30.87
N ALA A 10 -7.71 -17.79 29.78
CA ALA A 10 -7.08 -18.16 28.54
C ALA A 10 -6.09 -17.01 28.17
N ARG A 11 -4.84 -17.38 27.88
CA ARG A 11 -3.83 -16.40 27.45
C ARG A 11 -4.39 -15.61 26.26
N ARG A 12 -4.33 -14.28 26.34
CA ARG A 12 -4.67 -13.43 25.20
C ARG A 12 -3.61 -13.59 24.12
N MET A 13 -4.03 -13.63 22.86
CA MET A 13 -3.11 -13.66 21.74
C MET A 13 -2.46 -12.29 21.58
N ALA A 14 -1.20 -12.26 21.17
CA ALA A 14 -0.44 -11.04 20.94
C ALA A 14 -0.23 -10.83 19.42
N LEU A 15 -0.70 -9.71 18.88
CA LEU A 15 -0.50 -9.33 17.50
C LEU A 15 0.26 -8.01 17.42
N VAL A 16 1.41 -8.01 16.72
CA VAL A 16 2.15 -6.80 16.42
C VAL A 16 1.88 -6.39 14.97
N ALA A 17 1.36 -5.19 14.77
CA ALA A 17 1.05 -4.62 13.46
C ALA A 17 2.06 -3.55 13.06
N LEU A 18 2.60 -3.65 11.84
CA LEU A 18 3.66 -2.80 11.32
C LEU A 18 3.16 -1.96 10.15
N PHE A 19 3.36 -0.65 10.23
CA PHE A 19 2.94 0.34 9.25
C PHE A 19 4.11 1.19 8.76
N PRO A 20 4.09 1.66 7.47
CA PRO A 20 5.22 2.38 6.91
C PRO A 20 5.31 3.86 7.30
N GLY A 21 4.19 4.50 7.64
CA GLY A 21 4.09 5.95 7.86
C GLY A 21 4.02 6.37 9.31
N GLU A 22 3.41 7.52 9.54
CA GLU A 22 3.10 8.06 10.86
C GLU A 22 1.77 7.48 11.38
N GLU A 23 1.59 7.49 12.69
CA GLU A 23 0.40 6.95 13.33
C GLU A 23 -0.89 7.63 12.84
N GLU A 24 -0.90 8.97 12.79
CA GLU A 24 -2.06 9.77 12.37
C GLU A 24 -2.56 9.41 10.98
N ASP A 25 -1.65 8.99 10.11
CA ASP A 25 -1.94 8.67 8.72
C ASP A 25 -2.29 7.19 8.50
N ASP A 26 -1.57 6.29 9.16
CA ASP A 26 -1.66 4.85 8.90
C ASP A 26 -2.68 4.14 9.79
N GLN A 27 -2.98 4.69 10.98
CA GLN A 27 -3.99 4.10 11.86
C GLN A 27 -5.38 4.05 11.20
N PRO A 28 -5.91 5.16 10.62
CA PRO A 28 -7.19 5.09 9.90
C PRO A 28 -7.14 4.18 8.68
N ALA A 29 -6.02 4.19 7.94
CA ALA A 29 -5.84 3.36 6.75
C ALA A 29 -5.81 1.86 7.07
N GLY A 30 -5.28 1.48 8.22
CA GLY A 30 -5.23 0.10 8.71
C GLY A 30 -6.51 -0.39 9.40
N GLN A 31 -7.42 0.52 9.75
CA GLN A 31 -8.61 0.22 10.54
C GLN A 31 -9.48 -0.93 9.98
N PRO A 32 -9.70 -1.06 8.65
CA PRO A 32 -10.49 -2.17 8.09
C PRO A 32 -9.95 -3.57 8.43
N PHE A 33 -8.64 -3.73 8.67
CA PHE A 33 -8.04 -4.98 9.13
C PHE A 33 -8.50 -5.33 10.56
N PHE A 34 -8.42 -4.38 11.47
CA PHE A 34 -8.81 -4.58 12.87
C PHE A 34 -10.33 -4.74 13.05
N ASP A 35 -11.13 -4.00 12.27
CA ASP A 35 -12.58 -4.13 12.25
C ASP A 35 -13.02 -5.52 11.76
N GLU A 36 -12.33 -6.09 10.79
CA GLU A 36 -12.59 -7.44 10.31
C GLU A 36 -12.19 -8.49 11.36
N LEU A 37 -11.06 -8.33 12.05
CA LEU A 37 -10.69 -9.21 13.17
C LEU A 37 -11.74 -9.16 14.28
N ARG A 38 -12.24 -7.95 14.62
CA ARG A 38 -13.31 -7.80 15.61
C ARG A 38 -14.58 -8.53 15.18
N ARG A 39 -14.99 -8.43 13.92
CA ARG A 39 -16.14 -9.17 13.38
C ARG A 39 -15.96 -10.69 13.46
N ARG A 40 -14.72 -11.16 13.43
CA ARG A 40 -14.36 -12.59 13.59
C ARG A 40 -14.20 -13.03 15.03
N GLY A 41 -14.46 -12.13 15.98
CA GLY A 41 -14.46 -12.44 17.41
C GLY A 41 -13.15 -12.12 18.14
N TRP A 42 -12.18 -11.45 17.47
CA TRP A 42 -10.95 -10.98 18.10
C TRP A 42 -11.17 -9.59 18.68
N VAL A 43 -11.38 -9.52 19.99
CA VAL A 43 -11.70 -8.28 20.72
C VAL A 43 -10.50 -7.83 21.52
N GLU A 44 -9.93 -6.67 21.17
CA GLU A 44 -8.78 -6.07 21.84
C GLU A 44 -9.02 -5.90 23.34
N GLY A 45 -8.05 -6.28 24.15
CA GLY A 45 -8.13 -6.26 25.60
C GLY A 45 -8.95 -7.44 26.22
N THR A 46 -9.62 -8.26 25.40
CA THR A 46 -10.41 -9.41 25.86
C THR A 46 -9.70 -10.73 25.55
N ASN A 47 -9.46 -11.03 24.28
CA ASN A 47 -8.83 -12.28 23.84
C ASN A 47 -7.64 -12.05 22.90
N ILE A 48 -7.36 -10.80 22.51
CA ILE A 48 -6.21 -10.40 21.75
C ILE A 48 -5.72 -9.03 22.24
N ASP A 49 -4.40 -8.82 22.23
CA ASP A 49 -3.77 -7.53 22.44
C ASP A 49 -3.07 -7.09 21.14
N TYR A 50 -3.27 -5.83 20.74
CA TYR A 50 -2.63 -5.25 19.56
C TYR A 50 -1.54 -4.26 19.96
N GLU A 51 -0.35 -4.43 19.40
CA GLU A 51 0.68 -3.41 19.41
C GLU A 51 0.87 -2.88 17.98
N ARG A 52 0.85 -1.56 17.80
CA ARG A 52 0.98 -0.91 16.48
C ARG A 52 2.29 -0.16 16.45
N LEU A 53 3.15 -0.47 15.47
CA LEU A 53 4.45 0.15 15.29
C LEU A 53 4.53 0.86 13.93
N TYR A 54 5.06 2.07 13.93
CA TYR A 54 5.05 2.98 12.78
C TYR A 54 6.47 3.31 12.32
N GLY A 55 6.70 3.28 10.99
CA GLY A 55 8.01 3.45 10.36
C GLY A 55 8.36 4.87 9.99
N ARG A 56 7.50 5.85 10.29
CA ARG A 56 7.72 7.29 10.06
C ARG A 56 8.18 7.63 8.63
N GLY A 57 7.76 6.85 7.65
CA GLY A 57 8.08 7.07 6.24
C GLY A 57 9.53 6.80 5.84
N ALA A 58 10.36 6.26 6.73
CA ALA A 58 11.77 6.05 6.46
C ALA A 58 12.11 4.55 6.35
N ARG A 59 12.75 4.18 5.24
CA ARG A 59 13.09 2.77 4.95
C ARG A 59 14.06 2.17 5.98
N GLU A 60 15.00 2.97 6.46
CA GLU A 60 16.01 2.57 7.46
C GLU A 60 15.39 2.13 8.79
N TYR A 61 14.18 2.59 9.10
CA TYR A 61 13.45 2.15 10.28
C TYR A 61 12.77 0.78 10.11
N MET A 62 12.56 0.30 8.85
CA MET A 62 11.83 -0.95 8.60
C MET A 62 12.53 -2.17 9.20
N GLU A 63 13.87 -2.25 9.11
CA GLU A 63 14.64 -3.33 9.73
C GLU A 63 14.60 -3.24 11.26
N GLY A 64 14.67 -2.02 11.80
CA GLY A 64 14.54 -1.78 13.25
C GLY A 64 13.16 -2.18 13.76
N LEU A 65 12.09 -1.82 13.02
CA LEU A 65 10.73 -2.24 13.32
C LEU A 65 10.57 -3.76 13.29
N ALA A 66 11.11 -4.41 12.26
CA ALA A 66 11.06 -5.87 12.14
C ALA A 66 11.72 -6.57 13.34
N ARG A 67 12.95 -6.17 13.70
CA ARG A 67 13.62 -6.70 14.91
C ARG A 67 12.83 -6.43 16.17
N SER A 68 12.32 -5.21 16.33
CA SER A 68 11.51 -4.80 17.47
C SER A 68 10.21 -5.62 17.58
N ALA A 69 9.53 -5.92 16.46
CA ALA A 69 8.35 -6.75 16.44
C ALA A 69 8.66 -8.21 16.81
N VAL A 70 9.72 -8.78 16.24
CA VAL A 70 10.13 -10.18 16.50
C VAL A 70 10.57 -10.37 17.96
N SER A 71 11.28 -9.41 18.54
CA SER A 71 11.75 -9.49 19.95
C SER A 71 10.61 -9.49 20.98
N ARG A 72 9.37 -9.18 20.59
CA ARG A 72 8.17 -9.26 21.44
C ARG A 72 7.55 -10.66 21.48
N GLU A 73 8.08 -11.58 20.66
CA GLU A 73 7.60 -12.97 20.55
C GLU A 73 6.06 -13.06 20.38
N PRO A 74 5.46 -12.30 19.44
CA PRO A 74 4.02 -12.29 19.28
C PRO A 74 3.52 -13.59 18.65
N ASP A 75 2.23 -13.89 18.83
CA ASP A 75 1.56 -15.00 18.15
C ASP A 75 1.37 -14.75 16.64
N LEU A 76 1.37 -13.46 16.23
CA LEU A 76 1.25 -13.04 14.84
C LEU A 76 1.89 -11.65 14.61
N ILE A 77 2.61 -11.49 13.51
CA ILE A 77 2.99 -10.16 13.00
C ILE A 77 2.14 -9.85 11.76
N TYR A 78 1.48 -8.70 11.77
CA TYR A 78 0.84 -8.14 10.59
C TYR A 78 1.75 -7.09 9.95
N ALA A 79 2.04 -7.25 8.64
CA ALA A 79 2.86 -6.34 7.85
C ALA A 79 2.00 -5.66 6.77
N SER A 80 1.76 -4.36 6.88
CA SER A 80 0.86 -3.64 5.97
C SER A 80 1.43 -3.41 4.56
N THR A 81 2.69 -3.80 4.30
CA THR A 81 3.34 -3.73 2.98
C THR A 81 4.29 -4.91 2.75
N ALA A 82 4.55 -5.24 1.48
CA ALA A 82 5.54 -6.27 1.11
C ALA A 82 6.95 -5.95 1.64
N ALA A 83 7.36 -4.70 1.64
CA ALA A 83 8.70 -4.30 2.10
C ALA A 83 8.89 -4.58 3.61
N ILE A 84 7.87 -4.29 4.42
CA ILE A 84 7.87 -4.62 5.85
C ILE A 84 7.87 -6.15 6.03
N ALA A 85 7.00 -6.87 5.29
CA ALA A 85 6.95 -8.33 5.38
C ALA A 85 8.30 -8.97 5.04
N LEU A 86 8.98 -8.49 3.99
CA LEU A 86 10.32 -8.92 3.60
C LEU A 86 11.38 -8.64 4.70
N ALA A 87 11.26 -7.53 5.40
CA ALA A 87 12.13 -7.24 6.53
C ALA A 87 11.88 -8.21 7.69
N VAL A 88 10.60 -8.48 8.01
CA VAL A 88 10.22 -9.41 9.11
C VAL A 88 10.67 -10.84 8.83
N VAL A 89 10.46 -11.38 7.62
CA VAL A 89 10.84 -12.76 7.28
C VAL A 89 12.36 -12.98 7.17
N LYS A 90 13.17 -11.94 7.25
CA LYS A 90 14.62 -12.04 7.42
C LYS A 90 15.02 -12.21 8.88
N GLU A 91 14.21 -11.70 9.80
CA GLU A 91 14.48 -11.70 11.23
C GLU A 91 13.91 -12.94 11.94
N THR A 92 12.93 -13.65 11.33
CA THR A 92 12.28 -14.82 11.92
C THR A 92 11.75 -15.79 10.89
N ASP A 93 11.94 -17.10 11.15
CA ASP A 93 11.30 -18.19 10.40
C ASP A 93 10.15 -18.86 11.19
N SER A 94 10.00 -18.49 12.48
CA SER A 94 9.05 -19.15 13.39
C SER A 94 7.80 -18.34 13.68
N VAL A 95 7.92 -17.01 13.85
CA VAL A 95 6.76 -16.15 14.12
C VAL A 95 5.90 -16.05 12.85
N PRO A 96 4.61 -16.37 12.91
CA PRO A 96 3.70 -16.23 11.79
C PRO A 96 3.60 -14.78 11.29
N VAL A 97 3.65 -14.59 9.97
CA VAL A 97 3.53 -13.28 9.34
C VAL A 97 2.32 -13.26 8.39
N VAL A 98 1.42 -12.31 8.60
CA VAL A 98 0.36 -12.02 7.63
C VAL A 98 0.60 -10.65 7.02
N PHE A 99 0.54 -10.56 5.70
CA PHE A 99 0.83 -9.31 5.00
C PHE A 99 -0.34 -8.82 4.14
N THR A 100 -0.35 -7.50 3.88
CA THR A 100 -1.05 -6.89 2.76
C THR A 100 -0.02 -6.32 1.80
N SER A 101 -0.08 -6.67 0.50
CA SER A 101 0.90 -6.23 -0.48
C SER A 101 0.24 -5.54 -1.67
N ALA A 102 0.86 -4.47 -2.17
CA ALA A 102 0.47 -3.78 -3.41
C ALA A 102 1.16 -4.36 -4.65
N SER A 103 1.92 -5.44 -4.50
CA SER A 103 2.67 -6.11 -5.55
C SER A 103 2.59 -7.63 -5.40
N ASP A 104 2.90 -8.35 -6.48
CA ASP A 104 2.94 -9.80 -6.49
C ASP A 104 3.99 -10.33 -5.50
N PRO A 105 3.58 -11.07 -4.45
CA PRO A 105 4.50 -11.54 -3.42
C PRO A 105 5.44 -12.66 -3.88
N VAL A 106 5.15 -13.32 -5.02
CA VAL A 106 6.05 -14.31 -5.63
C VAL A 106 7.21 -13.60 -6.32
N SER A 107 6.92 -12.59 -7.16
CA SER A 107 7.97 -11.82 -7.83
C SER A 107 8.86 -11.05 -6.88
N SER A 108 8.35 -10.63 -5.73
CA SER A 108 9.16 -9.98 -4.69
C SER A 108 9.99 -10.93 -3.84
N GLY A 109 9.81 -12.25 -4.01
CA GLY A 109 10.49 -13.29 -3.24
C GLY A 109 9.96 -13.45 -1.81
N LEU A 110 8.81 -12.86 -1.48
CA LEU A 110 8.19 -12.95 -0.16
C LEU A 110 7.62 -14.36 0.09
N VAL A 111 7.03 -14.97 -0.93
CA VAL A 111 6.53 -16.34 -0.89
C VAL A 111 6.98 -17.14 -2.12
N SER A 112 7.05 -18.46 -2.01
CA SER A 112 7.46 -19.33 -3.11
C SER A 112 6.37 -19.50 -4.18
N SER A 113 5.11 -19.52 -3.78
CA SER A 113 3.93 -19.52 -4.66
C SER A 113 2.70 -19.01 -3.93
N LEU A 114 1.69 -18.56 -4.67
CA LEU A 114 0.42 -18.10 -4.09
C LEU A 114 -0.34 -19.22 -3.40
N ARG A 115 -0.29 -20.43 -3.97
CA ARG A 115 -1.05 -21.58 -3.46
C ARG A 115 -0.38 -22.24 -2.24
N ARG A 116 0.94 -22.27 -2.19
CA ARG A 116 1.74 -22.78 -1.08
C ARG A 116 2.90 -21.83 -0.83
N PRO A 117 2.76 -20.90 0.11
CA PRO A 117 3.78 -19.90 0.43
C PRO A 117 5.13 -20.51 0.84
N ALA A 118 5.11 -21.70 1.49
CA ALA A 118 6.25 -22.50 1.92
C ALA A 118 7.22 -21.79 2.91
N ARG A 119 6.77 -20.69 3.53
CA ARG A 119 7.47 -19.93 4.57
C ARG A 119 6.52 -19.62 5.73
N ASN A 120 7.01 -18.93 6.74
CA ASN A 120 6.19 -18.43 7.84
C ASN A 120 5.29 -17.23 7.47
N ALA A 121 5.17 -16.88 6.18
CA ALA A 121 4.42 -15.73 5.69
C ALA A 121 3.31 -16.12 4.72
N THR A 122 2.15 -15.51 4.88
CA THR A 122 1.01 -15.55 3.96
C THR A 122 0.25 -14.22 4.03
N GLY A 123 -0.78 -14.01 3.21
CA GLY A 123 -1.53 -12.76 3.26
C GLY A 123 -2.42 -12.52 2.06
N ALA A 124 -2.78 -11.27 1.85
CA ALA A 124 -3.47 -10.84 0.65
C ALA A 124 -2.64 -9.84 -0.14
N TYR A 125 -2.80 -9.85 -1.46
CA TYR A 125 -2.14 -8.89 -2.32
C TYR A 125 -3.09 -8.30 -3.35
N GLN A 126 -2.69 -7.17 -3.85
CA GLN A 126 -3.33 -6.49 -4.96
C GLN A 126 -2.23 -6.10 -5.95
N SER A 127 -2.46 -6.28 -7.24
CA SER A 127 -1.47 -5.87 -8.22
C SER A 127 -1.72 -4.42 -8.64
N ALA A 128 -0.93 -3.49 -8.12
CA ALA A 128 -1.00 -2.09 -8.53
C ALA A 128 -0.69 -1.89 -10.03
N GLY A 129 0.03 -2.84 -10.64
CA GLY A 129 0.37 -2.84 -12.07
C GLY A 129 -0.81 -3.17 -12.97
N ASP A 130 -1.72 -4.05 -12.56
CA ASP A 130 -2.82 -4.55 -13.40
C ASP A 130 -3.79 -3.43 -13.84
N GLY A 131 -3.93 -2.35 -13.07
CA GLY A 131 -4.75 -1.18 -13.40
C GLY A 131 -4.05 -0.11 -14.23
N LEU A 132 -2.79 -0.29 -14.63
CA LEU A 132 -1.99 0.79 -15.20
C LEU A 132 -2.49 1.25 -16.58
N GLY A 133 -2.87 0.32 -17.47
CA GLY A 133 -3.47 0.67 -18.75
C GLY A 133 -4.74 1.52 -18.58
N ARG A 134 -5.56 1.18 -17.58
CA ARG A 134 -6.74 1.98 -17.26
C ARG A 134 -6.38 3.36 -16.70
N ARG A 135 -5.34 3.48 -15.88
CA ARG A 135 -4.85 4.78 -15.41
C ARG A 135 -4.39 5.68 -16.56
N VAL A 136 -3.72 5.12 -17.57
CA VAL A 136 -3.34 5.86 -18.79
C VAL A 136 -4.58 6.35 -19.55
N GLN A 137 -5.61 5.50 -19.72
CA GLN A 137 -6.86 5.91 -20.37
C GLN A 137 -7.59 7.00 -19.58
N LEU A 138 -7.66 6.90 -18.26
CA LEU A 138 -8.26 7.90 -17.39
C LEU A 138 -7.48 9.22 -17.44
N LEU A 139 -6.15 9.14 -17.47
CA LEU A 139 -5.30 10.31 -17.60
C LEU A 139 -5.61 11.09 -18.87
N ARG A 140 -5.82 10.43 -20.00
CA ARG A 140 -6.23 11.07 -21.26
C ARG A 140 -7.59 11.78 -21.16
N GLN A 141 -8.51 11.25 -20.36
CA GLN A 141 -9.81 11.91 -20.14
C GLN A 141 -9.66 13.19 -19.30
N VAL A 142 -8.80 13.15 -18.28
CA VAL A 142 -8.56 14.28 -17.36
C VAL A 142 -7.63 15.32 -17.99
N PHE A 143 -6.66 14.88 -18.80
CA PHE A 143 -5.66 15.71 -19.47
C PHE A 143 -5.63 15.41 -20.97
N PRO A 144 -6.64 15.84 -21.76
CA PRO A 144 -6.75 15.49 -23.19
C PRO A 144 -5.55 15.93 -24.04
N GLY A 145 -4.86 16.99 -23.63
CA GLY A 145 -3.65 17.50 -24.30
C GLY A 145 -2.33 16.97 -23.74
N ALA A 146 -2.37 15.95 -22.87
CA ALA A 146 -1.14 15.42 -22.27
C ALA A 146 -0.31 14.65 -23.30
N THR A 147 0.89 15.17 -23.58
CA THR A 147 1.91 14.51 -24.42
C THR A 147 3.11 14.05 -23.64
N ARG A 148 3.26 14.49 -22.39
CA ARG A 148 4.35 14.10 -21.50
C ARG A 148 3.82 13.71 -20.14
N VAL A 149 4.18 12.51 -19.70
CA VAL A 149 3.86 11.97 -18.38
C VAL A 149 5.13 11.58 -17.66
N GLY A 150 5.14 11.76 -16.35
CA GLY A 150 6.26 11.40 -15.51
C GLY A 150 6.03 10.07 -14.77
N LEU A 151 7.12 9.42 -14.41
CA LEU A 151 7.15 8.35 -13.41
C LEU A 151 8.16 8.73 -12.32
N LEU A 152 7.68 8.89 -11.10
CA LEU A 152 8.54 9.04 -9.93
C LEU A 152 8.80 7.66 -9.35
N LEU A 153 10.05 7.20 -9.43
CA LEU A 153 10.46 5.84 -9.13
C LEU A 153 11.42 5.80 -7.93
N ASP A 154 11.07 5.04 -6.92
CA ASP A 154 11.96 4.72 -5.81
C ASP A 154 12.89 3.57 -6.24
N ARG A 155 14.18 3.86 -6.50
CA ARG A 155 15.17 2.85 -6.92
C ARG A 155 15.38 1.76 -5.87
N ARG A 156 15.10 2.03 -4.61
CA ARG A 156 15.27 1.10 -3.50
C ARG A 156 14.03 0.25 -3.25
N ALA A 157 12.92 0.53 -3.93
CA ALA A 157 11.72 -0.29 -3.85
C ALA A 157 11.95 -1.66 -4.52
N THR A 158 11.39 -2.71 -3.94
CA THR A 158 11.62 -4.11 -4.32
C THR A 158 11.35 -4.40 -5.80
N GLU A 159 10.40 -3.68 -6.42
CA GLU A 159 9.98 -3.90 -7.81
C GLU A 159 10.25 -2.70 -8.72
N SER A 160 11.22 -1.83 -8.39
CA SER A 160 11.45 -0.59 -9.12
C SER A 160 11.69 -0.78 -10.63
N ALA A 161 12.50 -1.76 -11.01
CA ALA A 161 12.77 -2.07 -12.42
C ALA A 161 11.50 -2.56 -13.14
N ARG A 162 10.71 -3.43 -12.53
CA ARG A 162 9.44 -3.90 -13.07
C ARG A 162 8.43 -2.77 -13.22
N GLN A 163 8.35 -1.84 -12.27
CA GLN A 163 7.46 -0.68 -12.37
C GLN A 163 7.79 0.19 -13.58
N ARG A 164 9.08 0.39 -13.90
CA ARG A 164 9.49 1.09 -15.12
C ARG A 164 8.94 0.37 -16.36
N THR A 165 9.24 -0.92 -16.49
CA THR A 165 8.81 -1.74 -17.65
C THR A 165 7.29 -1.70 -17.82
N LEU A 166 6.52 -1.87 -16.75
CA LEU A 166 5.06 -1.83 -16.80
C LEU A 166 4.52 -0.48 -17.30
N HIS A 167 5.15 0.65 -16.90
CA HIS A 167 4.74 1.97 -17.36
C HIS A 167 5.09 2.19 -18.83
N GLU A 168 6.27 1.75 -19.27
CA GLU A 168 6.68 1.78 -20.67
C GLU A 168 5.73 0.95 -21.54
N GLU A 169 5.34 -0.25 -21.10
CA GLU A 169 4.39 -1.13 -21.79
C GLU A 169 2.99 -0.51 -21.86
N ALA A 170 2.48 0.03 -20.76
CA ALA A 170 1.17 0.66 -20.74
C ALA A 170 1.09 1.89 -21.69
N LEU A 171 2.19 2.62 -21.84
CA LEU A 171 2.26 3.78 -22.72
C LEU A 171 2.46 3.42 -24.19
N ARG A 172 2.81 2.17 -24.53
CA ARG A 172 2.79 1.72 -25.96
C ARG A 172 1.40 1.83 -26.57
N ALA A 173 0.33 1.72 -25.77
CA ALA A 173 -1.04 1.96 -26.22
C ALA A 173 -1.39 3.47 -26.35
N ALA A 174 -0.46 4.36 -26.04
CA ALA A 174 -0.59 5.81 -26.10
C ALA A 174 0.66 6.44 -26.77
N PRO A 175 0.89 6.18 -28.06
CA PRO A 175 2.15 6.51 -28.75
C PRO A 175 2.43 8.02 -28.86
N ASP A 176 1.42 8.83 -28.64
CA ASP A 176 1.50 10.30 -28.55
C ASP A 176 1.99 10.81 -27.18
N MET A 177 2.12 9.92 -26.18
CA MET A 177 2.64 10.24 -24.86
C MET A 177 4.07 9.77 -24.68
N GLN A 178 4.92 10.66 -24.18
CA GLN A 178 6.30 10.37 -23.79
C GLN A 178 6.41 10.19 -22.28
N LEU A 179 7.16 9.17 -21.84
CA LEU A 179 7.45 8.91 -20.44
C LEU A 179 8.78 9.54 -20.04
N SER A 180 8.74 10.47 -19.08
CA SER A 180 9.92 10.95 -18.34
C SER A 180 10.05 10.18 -17.03
N VAL A 181 11.15 9.47 -16.83
CA VAL A 181 11.39 8.73 -15.58
C VAL A 181 12.37 9.49 -14.71
N SER A 182 11.97 9.79 -13.48
CA SER A 182 12.85 10.34 -12.45
C SER A 182 12.97 9.36 -11.29
N GLU A 183 14.19 9.04 -10.92
CA GLU A 183 14.52 8.08 -9.88
C GLU A 183 15.11 8.77 -8.65
N PHE A 184 14.77 8.27 -7.48
CA PHE A 184 15.38 8.70 -6.23
C PHE A 184 15.83 7.51 -5.38
N THR A 185 16.79 7.76 -4.49
CA THR A 185 17.27 6.82 -3.47
C THR A 185 17.08 7.36 -2.06
N ASN A 186 16.95 8.68 -1.93
CA ASN A 186 16.62 9.37 -0.68
C ASN A 186 15.47 10.36 -0.94
N PHE A 187 14.67 10.58 0.07
CA PHE A 187 13.44 11.38 -0.04
C PHE A 187 13.71 12.86 -0.34
N GLU A 188 14.83 13.41 0.12
CA GLU A 188 15.21 14.83 -0.05
C GLU A 188 15.29 15.23 -1.53
N ALA A 189 15.54 14.26 -2.43
CA ALA A 189 15.56 14.50 -3.87
C ALA A 189 14.15 14.72 -4.47
N VAL A 190 13.08 14.25 -3.83
CA VAL A 190 11.72 14.20 -4.41
C VAL A 190 11.23 15.60 -4.80
N ALA A 191 11.44 16.60 -3.95
CA ALA A 191 11.00 17.98 -4.23
C ALA A 191 11.66 18.54 -5.50
N LYS A 192 12.96 18.30 -5.67
CA LYS A 192 13.71 18.72 -6.87
C LYS A 192 13.23 17.98 -8.12
N LEU A 193 12.94 16.68 -8.01
CA LEU A 193 12.46 15.87 -9.13
C LEU A 193 11.07 16.31 -9.58
N LEU A 194 10.16 16.62 -8.66
CA LEU A 194 8.85 17.18 -8.98
C LEU A 194 8.95 18.54 -9.68
N ALA A 195 9.87 19.42 -9.23
CA ALA A 195 10.14 20.69 -9.91
C ALA A 195 10.73 20.49 -11.32
N ASN A 196 11.57 19.46 -11.52
CA ASN A 196 12.10 19.09 -12.83
C ASN A 196 10.99 18.67 -13.79
N PHE A 197 10.08 17.78 -13.36
CA PHE A 197 8.94 17.37 -14.18
C PHE A 197 8.15 18.59 -14.69
N ARG A 198 7.92 19.59 -13.83
CA ARG A 198 7.24 20.83 -14.25
C ARG A 198 8.03 21.57 -15.33
N ARG A 199 9.35 21.68 -15.20
CA ARG A 199 10.22 22.36 -16.20
C ARG A 199 10.27 21.62 -17.53
N GLU A 200 10.17 20.30 -17.50
CA GLU A 200 10.14 19.42 -18.68
C GLU A 200 8.77 19.41 -19.38
N GLY A 201 7.78 20.13 -18.84
CA GLY A 201 6.42 20.17 -19.39
C GLY A 201 5.62 18.91 -19.14
N VAL A 202 5.97 18.11 -18.12
CA VAL A 202 5.18 16.95 -17.69
C VAL A 202 3.86 17.41 -17.10
N GLN A 203 2.74 16.88 -17.61
CA GLN A 203 1.39 17.27 -17.17
C GLN A 203 0.92 16.46 -15.97
N ALA A 204 1.30 15.19 -15.88
CA ALA A 204 0.95 14.36 -14.76
C ALA A 204 2.06 13.35 -14.43
N VAL A 205 2.22 13.00 -13.16
CA VAL A 205 3.24 12.08 -12.66
C VAL A 205 2.58 10.87 -12.02
N PHE A 206 2.92 9.69 -12.53
CA PHE A 206 2.62 8.42 -11.89
C PHE A 206 3.56 8.19 -10.71
N LEU A 207 2.99 7.72 -9.61
CA LEU A 207 3.77 7.32 -8.43
C LEU A 207 3.94 5.80 -8.43
N SER A 208 5.18 5.34 -8.35
CA SER A 208 5.47 3.91 -8.15
C SER A 208 5.10 3.48 -6.72
N PRO A 209 4.77 2.20 -6.50
CA PRO A 209 4.67 1.64 -5.16
C PRO A 209 5.98 1.83 -4.39
N SER A 210 5.94 2.55 -3.27
CA SER A 210 7.10 2.84 -2.41
C SER A 210 6.63 3.13 -1.00
N VAL A 211 7.25 2.49 -0.02
CA VAL A 211 6.98 2.77 1.40
C VAL A 211 7.42 4.18 1.78
N THR A 212 8.53 4.65 1.19
CA THR A 212 9.06 6.00 1.40
C THR A 212 8.08 7.07 0.92
N LEU A 213 7.56 6.92 -0.30
CA LEU A 213 6.56 7.86 -0.83
C LEU A 213 5.25 7.77 -0.04
N LEU A 214 4.77 6.55 0.22
CA LEU A 214 3.50 6.32 0.90
C LEU A 214 3.51 6.86 2.34
N GLY A 215 4.59 6.62 3.07
CA GLY A 215 4.75 7.09 4.44
C GLY A 215 4.85 8.62 4.56
N ARG A 216 5.23 9.30 3.48
CA ARG A 216 5.33 10.79 3.43
C ARG A 216 4.39 11.39 2.37
N ARG A 217 3.26 10.74 2.12
CA ARG A 217 2.34 11.06 1.01
C ARG A 217 1.79 12.49 1.04
N ARG A 218 1.54 13.04 2.24
CA ARG A 218 1.07 14.43 2.38
C ARG A 218 2.13 15.41 1.88
N GLU A 219 3.38 15.24 2.31
CA GLU A 219 4.50 16.09 1.90
C GLU A 219 4.76 16.00 0.39
N VAL A 220 4.67 14.79 -0.18
CA VAL A 220 4.77 14.57 -1.64
C VAL A 220 3.67 15.31 -2.37
N ALA A 221 2.41 15.16 -1.93
CA ALA A 221 1.25 15.78 -2.56
C ALA A 221 1.28 17.32 -2.47
N GLU A 222 1.62 17.87 -1.30
CA GLU A 222 1.78 19.31 -1.12
C GLU A 222 2.91 19.86 -2.00
N THR A 223 4.02 19.14 -2.10
CA THR A 223 5.15 19.53 -2.93
C THR A 223 4.79 19.49 -4.40
N ALA A 224 4.07 18.47 -4.86
CA ALA A 224 3.56 18.38 -6.22
C ALA A 224 2.60 19.54 -6.54
N LEU A 225 1.68 19.83 -5.63
CA LEU A 225 0.74 20.94 -5.79
C LEU A 225 1.45 22.30 -5.89
N ARG A 226 2.43 22.57 -5.01
CA ARG A 226 3.26 23.80 -5.08
C ARG A 226 3.99 23.93 -6.42
N ASN A 227 4.43 22.82 -6.99
CA ASN A 227 5.07 22.78 -8.30
C ASN A 227 4.07 22.69 -9.47
N LYS A 228 2.75 22.73 -9.20
CA LYS A 228 1.69 22.57 -10.21
C LYS A 228 1.82 21.28 -11.04
N VAL A 229 2.19 20.20 -10.39
CA VAL A 229 2.30 18.85 -10.97
C VAL A 229 1.13 18.01 -10.48
N ALA A 230 0.37 17.44 -11.40
CA ALA A 230 -0.69 16.51 -11.07
C ALA A 230 -0.11 15.13 -10.69
N LEU A 231 -0.59 14.55 -9.60
CA LEU A 231 -0.23 13.18 -9.23
C LEU A 231 -1.33 12.21 -9.64
N VAL A 232 -0.90 11.05 -10.13
CA VAL A 232 -1.74 9.89 -10.45
C VAL A 232 -1.19 8.67 -9.72
N ALA A 233 -2.04 7.95 -9.00
CA ALA A 233 -1.59 6.85 -8.18
C ALA A 233 -2.60 5.68 -8.19
N HIS A 234 -2.36 4.68 -7.32
CA HIS A 234 -3.09 3.42 -7.33
C HIS A 234 -3.87 3.12 -6.04
N ARG A 235 -3.82 4.03 -5.04
CA ARG A 235 -4.41 3.80 -3.71
C ARG A 235 -5.20 5.01 -3.24
N LEU A 236 -6.27 4.76 -2.46
CA LEU A 236 -7.12 5.77 -1.84
C LEU A 236 -6.31 6.83 -1.08
N GLU A 237 -5.33 6.41 -0.28
CA GLU A 237 -4.55 7.31 0.58
C GLU A 237 -3.82 8.39 -0.23
N TRP A 238 -3.49 8.12 -1.49
CA TRP A 238 -2.93 9.12 -2.38
C TRP A 238 -3.97 10.15 -2.84
N ALA A 239 -5.20 9.71 -3.10
CA ALA A 239 -6.28 10.64 -3.42
C ALA A 239 -6.58 11.55 -2.23
N GLU A 240 -6.64 11.02 -1.02
CA GLU A 240 -6.84 11.78 0.22
C GLU A 240 -5.69 12.75 0.49
N ALA A 241 -4.46 12.37 0.18
CA ALA A 241 -3.29 13.23 0.28
C ALA A 241 -3.24 14.35 -0.77
N GLY A 242 -3.89 14.19 -1.93
CA GLY A 242 -3.95 15.22 -2.97
C GLY A 242 -3.63 14.78 -4.40
N ALA A 243 -3.52 13.49 -4.69
CA ALA A 243 -3.47 13.03 -6.08
C ALA A 243 -4.78 13.36 -6.80
N VAL A 244 -4.70 13.78 -8.06
CA VAL A 244 -5.87 14.20 -8.86
C VAL A 244 -6.86 13.04 -9.03
N PHE A 245 -6.34 11.85 -9.28
CA PHE A 245 -7.12 10.62 -9.22
C PHE A 245 -6.25 9.43 -8.88
N THR A 246 -6.90 8.40 -8.36
CA THR A 246 -6.31 7.07 -8.22
C THR A 246 -7.21 6.05 -8.91
N TYR A 247 -6.59 5.05 -9.53
CA TYR A 247 -7.27 3.87 -9.99
C TYR A 247 -6.43 2.65 -9.64
N GLY A 248 -6.97 1.79 -8.83
CA GLY A 248 -6.26 0.62 -8.36
C GLY A 248 -7.15 -0.32 -7.56
N PRO A 249 -6.59 -1.44 -7.10
CA PRO A 249 -7.33 -2.38 -6.29
C PRO A 249 -7.86 -1.74 -5.00
N ASP A 250 -9.04 -2.17 -4.58
CA ASP A 250 -9.64 -1.80 -3.30
C ASP A 250 -8.77 -2.32 -2.14
N VAL A 251 -8.07 -1.40 -1.50
CA VAL A 251 -7.20 -1.71 -0.36
C VAL A 251 -8.01 -2.29 0.80
N THR A 252 -9.26 -1.82 0.97
CA THR A 252 -10.15 -2.31 2.04
C THR A 252 -10.47 -3.79 1.85
N ASP A 253 -10.71 -4.26 0.61
CA ASP A 253 -10.88 -5.69 0.32
C ASP A 253 -9.62 -6.49 0.66
N ALA A 254 -8.43 -5.99 0.28
CA ALA A 254 -7.17 -6.66 0.62
C ALA A 254 -6.93 -6.73 2.13
N LEU A 255 -7.21 -5.65 2.87
CA LEU A 255 -7.10 -5.60 4.33
C LEU A 255 -8.04 -6.60 5.02
N ARG A 256 -9.31 -6.66 4.58
CA ARG A 256 -10.28 -7.63 5.11
C ARG A 256 -9.87 -9.08 4.82
N ARG A 257 -9.33 -9.36 3.63
CA ARG A 257 -8.79 -10.69 3.30
C ARG A 257 -7.59 -11.03 4.16
N SER A 258 -6.66 -10.10 4.37
CA SER A 258 -5.53 -10.31 5.27
C SER A 258 -5.99 -10.57 6.69
N ALA A 259 -7.02 -9.88 7.19
CA ALA A 259 -7.61 -10.15 8.50
C ALA A 259 -8.28 -11.54 8.58
N ALA A 260 -8.96 -11.96 7.51
CA ALA A 260 -9.53 -13.32 7.44
C ALA A 260 -8.45 -14.41 7.45
N ILE A 261 -7.30 -14.15 6.83
CA ILE A 261 -6.13 -15.02 6.88
C ILE A 261 -5.52 -15.01 8.28
N ALA A 262 -5.37 -13.82 8.89
CA ALA A 262 -4.88 -13.68 10.26
C ALA A 262 -5.74 -14.45 11.27
N ASP A 263 -7.07 -14.41 11.15
CA ASP A 263 -7.99 -15.20 11.95
C ASP A 263 -7.68 -16.70 11.84
N ARG A 264 -7.48 -17.22 10.61
CA ARG A 264 -7.13 -18.64 10.42
C ARG A 264 -5.79 -19.00 11.08
N VAL A 265 -4.79 -18.12 10.93
CA VAL A 265 -3.45 -18.34 11.51
C VAL A 265 -3.50 -18.27 13.03
N LEU A 266 -4.20 -17.30 13.62
CA LEU A 266 -4.40 -17.19 15.07
C LEU A 266 -5.16 -18.41 15.66
N ARG A 267 -5.96 -19.11 14.83
CA ARG A 267 -6.62 -20.38 15.18
C ARG A 267 -5.78 -21.61 14.87
N GLY A 268 -4.50 -21.45 14.52
CA GLY A 268 -3.53 -22.54 14.34
C GLY A 268 -3.28 -22.99 12.89
N ALA A 269 -3.83 -22.30 11.88
CA ALA A 269 -3.44 -22.57 10.49
C ALA A 269 -1.99 -22.18 10.24
N LYS A 270 -1.24 -23.02 9.53
CA LYS A 270 0.15 -22.75 9.20
C LYS A 270 0.25 -21.78 8.02
N PRO A 271 0.99 -20.65 8.11
CA PRO A 271 1.19 -19.74 7.00
C PRO A 271 1.69 -20.42 5.73
N ALA A 272 2.64 -21.36 5.86
CA ALA A 272 3.22 -22.10 4.74
C ALA A 272 2.19 -22.90 3.90
N GLU A 273 1.05 -23.26 4.49
CA GLU A 273 -0.02 -24.06 3.88
C GLU A 273 -1.26 -23.21 3.55
N THR A 274 -1.31 -21.97 4.03
CA THR A 274 -2.43 -21.04 3.83
C THR A 274 -2.21 -20.24 2.55
N PRO A 275 -3.06 -20.40 1.50
CA PRO A 275 -2.89 -19.69 0.23
C PRO A 275 -2.92 -18.16 0.41
N VAL A 276 -2.11 -17.48 -0.39
CA VAL A 276 -2.18 -16.03 -0.56
C VAL A 276 -3.39 -15.69 -1.43
N GLU A 277 -4.17 -14.69 -1.02
CA GLU A 277 -5.38 -14.29 -1.72
C GLU A 277 -5.14 -13.00 -2.54
N GLN A 278 -5.67 -12.95 -3.76
CA GLN A 278 -5.65 -11.75 -4.58
C GLN A 278 -6.94 -10.95 -4.41
N ALA A 279 -6.82 -9.67 -4.07
CA ALA A 279 -7.93 -8.72 -4.15
C ALA A 279 -8.17 -8.34 -5.62
N SER A 280 -9.42 -8.46 -6.06
CA SER A 280 -9.79 -8.30 -7.48
C SER A 280 -10.69 -7.10 -7.75
N ARG A 281 -11.17 -6.41 -6.71
CA ARG A 281 -11.97 -5.19 -6.86
C ARG A 281 -11.07 -4.00 -7.12
N TYR A 282 -11.44 -3.17 -8.10
CA TYR A 282 -10.76 -1.92 -8.43
C TYR A 282 -11.66 -0.73 -8.15
N GLU A 283 -11.07 0.37 -7.72
CA GLU A 283 -11.78 1.62 -7.42
C GLU A 283 -11.16 2.79 -8.19
N LEU A 284 -12.02 3.64 -8.73
CA LEU A 284 -11.68 4.95 -9.25
C LEU A 284 -12.05 6.00 -8.21
N ILE A 285 -11.05 6.71 -7.70
CA ILE A 285 -11.26 7.81 -6.77
C ILE A 285 -10.73 9.09 -7.40
N VAL A 286 -11.55 10.13 -7.44
CA VAL A 286 -11.20 11.43 -8.01
C VAL A 286 -11.15 12.47 -6.89
N ASN A 287 -10.04 13.19 -6.79
CA ASN A 287 -9.94 14.37 -5.93
C ASN A 287 -10.17 15.63 -6.76
N ASN A 288 -11.43 16.05 -6.80
CA ASN A 288 -11.88 17.21 -7.57
C ASN A 288 -11.34 18.52 -6.98
N ARG A 289 -11.09 18.57 -5.67
CA ARG A 289 -10.44 19.72 -5.00
C ARG A 289 -9.01 19.91 -5.52
N SER A 290 -8.22 18.84 -5.58
CA SER A 290 -6.86 18.89 -6.10
C SER A 290 -6.82 19.22 -7.60
N ALA A 291 -7.76 18.68 -8.39
CA ALA A 291 -7.90 19.01 -9.79
C ALA A 291 -8.14 20.52 -9.99
N ARG A 292 -9.13 21.09 -9.27
CA ARG A 292 -9.43 22.54 -9.32
C ARG A 292 -8.23 23.40 -8.91
N ALA A 293 -7.50 23.00 -7.87
CA ALA A 293 -6.30 23.73 -7.41
C ALA A 293 -5.17 23.76 -8.45
N LEU A 294 -5.14 22.77 -9.35
CA LEU A 294 -4.21 22.70 -10.48
C LEU A 294 -4.77 23.33 -11.77
N GLY A 295 -6.00 23.84 -11.74
CA GLY A 295 -6.68 24.37 -12.93
C GLY A 295 -7.15 23.28 -13.90
N VAL A 296 -7.33 22.05 -13.42
CA VAL A 296 -7.78 20.91 -14.19
C VAL A 296 -9.28 20.72 -14.04
N ILE A 297 -9.99 20.57 -15.15
CA ILE A 297 -11.42 20.28 -15.17
C ILE A 297 -11.60 18.78 -15.40
N VAL A 298 -12.07 18.08 -14.37
CA VAL A 298 -12.43 16.66 -14.51
C VAL A 298 -13.77 16.56 -15.24
N PRO A 299 -13.86 15.75 -16.31
CA PRO A 299 -15.12 15.58 -17.04
C PRO A 299 -16.25 15.08 -16.15
N ALA A 300 -17.43 15.65 -16.28
CA ALA A 300 -18.61 15.27 -15.50
C ALA A 300 -18.97 13.77 -15.64
N ALA A 301 -18.76 13.20 -16.82
CA ALA A 301 -18.94 11.77 -17.06
C ALA A 301 -18.00 10.93 -16.19
N LEU A 302 -16.75 11.36 -16.00
CA LEU A 302 -15.80 10.66 -15.16
C LEU A 302 -16.16 10.78 -13.67
N LEU A 303 -16.59 11.95 -13.21
CA LEU A 303 -17.05 12.14 -11.84
C LEU A 303 -18.25 11.25 -11.51
N LYS A 304 -19.16 11.02 -12.46
CA LYS A 304 -20.32 10.12 -12.29
C LYS A 304 -19.94 8.63 -12.21
N THR A 305 -18.82 8.23 -12.81
CA THR A 305 -18.34 6.84 -12.81
C THR A 305 -17.32 6.55 -11.71
N ALA A 306 -16.87 7.58 -11.01
CA ALA A 306 -15.97 7.41 -9.88
C ALA A 306 -16.69 6.73 -8.70
N ASP A 307 -16.03 5.76 -8.07
CA ASP A 307 -16.52 5.10 -6.84
C ASP A 307 -16.57 6.10 -5.68
N ARG A 308 -15.64 7.08 -5.69
CA ARG A 308 -15.60 8.16 -4.70
C ARG A 308 -15.08 9.46 -5.33
N VAL A 309 -15.70 10.59 -4.96
CA VAL A 309 -15.23 11.94 -5.29
C VAL A 309 -14.94 12.70 -4.01
N ILE A 310 -13.73 13.30 -3.95
CA ILE A 310 -13.29 14.19 -2.86
C ILE A 310 -13.48 15.62 -3.36
N GLU A 311 -14.39 16.37 -2.73
CA GLU A 311 -14.76 17.75 -3.09
C GLU A 311 -13.91 18.81 -2.38
#